data_13f63848cf71b556737cd53ca1f5137f
#
_entry.id   13f63848cf71b556737cd53ca1f5137f
#
_cell.length_a   1.000
_cell.length_b   1.000
_cell.length_c   1.000
_cell.angle_alpha   90.00
_cell.angle_beta   90.00
_cell.angle_gamma   90.00
#
_symmetry.space_group_name_H-M   'P 1'
#
loop_
_entity.id
_entity.type
_entity.pdbx_description
1 polymer ?
#
loop_
_entity_poly.entity_id
_entity_poly.type
_entity_poly.pdbx_seq_one_letter_code
_entity_poly.pdbx_strand_id
1 'polypeptide(L)'
;SECDLLIALGARFDDRVTGKLDEFACHAQVIHIDIDPAEVGKNRMPQVGIVGDVRESVSGLLNIFRSESNFDSEQTQAWRNRLERWRKEYPLLVPKSAQNLSPQEVITEISQQSTEAYFTTDVGQHQMWAAQFIKTSPRRWITSAGLGTMGYGLPAAIGVQVAHPNSQVICISGDSSFQMNLQELGTVAQYGLPIKIFIINNRWQGMVRQWQQAFYGERYSHSNMEKGAPNFIQLAESWGIKGVAIKNRKDLNKSIKEILEYDGPIVIDIQVISDENCYPMVAPGKSNAQMMGV
;
A
#
# COMPACT_ATOMS: atom_id res chain seq x y z
N SER A 1 -14.43 -10.01 11.18
CA SER A 1 -14.81 -11.35 11.72
C SER A 1 -15.98 -11.28 12.70
N GLU A 2 -16.24 -10.13 13.34
CA GLU A 2 -17.21 -9.98 14.42
C GLU A 2 -18.46 -9.16 14.05
N CYS A 3 -18.59 -8.73 12.80
CA CYS A 3 -19.79 -8.03 12.33
C CYS A 3 -20.96 -8.99 12.13
N ASP A 4 -22.16 -8.49 12.26
CA ASP A 4 -23.42 -9.16 11.97
C ASP A 4 -23.89 -8.94 10.53
N LEU A 5 -23.46 -7.85 9.91
CA LEU A 5 -23.69 -7.51 8.50
C LEU A 5 -22.37 -7.11 7.83
N LEU A 6 -22.08 -7.71 6.69
CA LEU A 6 -20.95 -7.40 5.84
C LEU A 6 -21.46 -6.93 4.46
N ILE A 7 -21.17 -5.69 4.10
CA ILE A 7 -21.48 -5.16 2.77
C ILE A 7 -20.17 -5.10 1.97
N ALA A 8 -20.07 -5.93 0.95
CA ALA A 8 -18.91 -6.01 0.06
C ALA A 8 -19.20 -5.27 -1.24
N LEU A 9 -18.38 -4.28 -1.54
CA LEU A 9 -18.50 -3.41 -2.71
C LEU A 9 -17.29 -3.61 -3.62
N GLY A 10 -17.44 -4.35 -4.72
CA GLY A 10 -16.36 -4.67 -5.66
C GLY A 10 -15.23 -5.50 -5.03
N ALA A 11 -15.57 -6.39 -4.11
CA ALA A 11 -14.60 -7.21 -3.36
C ALA A 11 -14.78 -8.69 -3.73
N ARG A 12 -13.71 -9.32 -4.21
CA ARG A 12 -13.73 -10.72 -4.68
C ARG A 12 -13.54 -11.77 -3.57
N PHE A 13 -13.42 -11.39 -2.32
CA PHE A 13 -13.18 -12.29 -1.20
C PHE A 13 -11.99 -13.24 -1.40
N ASP A 14 -10.87 -12.70 -1.89
CA ASP A 14 -9.64 -13.46 -2.01
C ASP A 14 -8.99 -13.73 -0.65
N ASP A 15 -8.01 -14.64 -0.64
CA ASP A 15 -7.34 -15.09 0.58
C ASP A 15 -6.59 -13.97 1.33
N ARG A 16 -6.19 -12.90 0.64
CA ARG A 16 -5.54 -11.73 1.27
C ARG A 16 -6.52 -10.92 2.12
N VAL A 17 -7.80 -10.95 1.75
CA VAL A 17 -8.89 -10.30 2.49
C VAL A 17 -9.44 -11.22 3.57
N THR A 18 -9.69 -12.49 3.24
CA THR A 18 -10.42 -13.40 4.11
C THR A 18 -9.54 -14.14 5.12
N GLY A 19 -8.25 -14.35 4.79
CA GLY A 19 -7.50 -15.39 5.48
C GLY A 19 -8.24 -16.74 5.34
N LYS A 20 -8.35 -17.49 6.41
CA LYS A 20 -9.12 -18.76 6.43
C LYS A 20 -10.60 -18.47 6.21
N LEU A 21 -11.10 -18.86 5.03
CA LEU A 21 -12.43 -18.49 4.55
C LEU A 21 -13.57 -18.93 5.48
N ASP A 22 -13.49 -20.12 6.05
CA ASP A 22 -14.51 -20.67 6.95
C ASP A 22 -14.66 -19.87 8.26
N GLU A 23 -13.63 -19.12 8.62
CA GLU A 23 -13.61 -18.28 9.83
C GLU A 23 -13.82 -16.78 9.52
N PHE A 24 -13.95 -16.42 8.25
CA PHE A 24 -14.15 -15.03 7.84
C PHE A 24 -15.62 -14.63 7.91
N ALA A 25 -15.95 -13.71 8.82
CA ALA A 25 -17.31 -13.16 9.00
C ALA A 25 -18.40 -14.26 9.01
N CYS A 26 -18.12 -15.40 9.67
CA CYS A 26 -18.97 -16.60 9.61
C CYS A 26 -20.37 -16.37 10.19
N HIS A 27 -20.55 -15.38 11.06
CA HIS A 27 -21.83 -15.00 11.67
C HIS A 27 -22.55 -13.86 10.95
N ALA A 28 -21.90 -13.24 9.97
CA ALA A 28 -22.47 -12.10 9.27
C ALA A 28 -23.41 -12.51 8.13
N GLN A 29 -24.50 -11.75 7.99
CA GLN A 29 -25.21 -11.68 6.72
C GLN A 29 -24.35 -10.91 5.72
N VAL A 30 -24.37 -11.33 4.44
CA VAL A 30 -23.49 -10.75 3.41
C VAL A 30 -24.34 -10.15 2.30
N ILE A 31 -24.10 -8.87 2.01
CA ILE A 31 -24.54 -8.21 0.79
C ILE A 31 -23.32 -8.08 -0.10
N HIS A 32 -23.35 -8.65 -1.29
CA HIS A 32 -22.23 -8.60 -2.24
C HIS A 32 -22.65 -7.89 -3.51
N ILE A 33 -21.98 -6.78 -3.80
CA ILE A 33 -22.21 -5.96 -5.00
C ILE A 33 -20.93 -6.00 -5.84
N ASP A 34 -21.03 -6.54 -7.04
CA ASP A 34 -19.92 -6.60 -7.98
C ASP A 34 -20.44 -6.44 -9.41
N ILE A 35 -19.60 -5.85 -10.27
CA ILE A 35 -19.93 -5.73 -11.71
C ILE A 35 -19.76 -7.06 -12.44
N ASP A 36 -18.86 -7.93 -11.93
CA ASP A 36 -18.62 -9.25 -12.50
C ASP A 36 -19.56 -10.29 -11.85
N PRO A 37 -20.51 -10.86 -12.61
CA PRO A 37 -21.39 -11.89 -12.10
C PRO A 37 -20.66 -13.15 -11.63
N ALA A 38 -19.43 -13.41 -12.13
CA ALA A 38 -18.64 -14.56 -11.75
C ALA A 38 -18.04 -14.44 -10.34
N GLU A 39 -17.91 -13.24 -9.80
CA GLU A 39 -17.40 -13.02 -8.44
C GLU A 39 -18.47 -13.14 -7.38
N VAL A 40 -19.74 -12.87 -7.73
CA VAL A 40 -20.86 -12.95 -6.76
C VAL A 40 -21.12 -14.40 -6.37
N GLY A 41 -20.88 -14.71 -5.08
CA GLY A 41 -21.10 -16.06 -4.54
C GLY A 41 -19.95 -17.05 -4.79
N LYS A 42 -18.88 -16.68 -5.46
CA LYS A 42 -17.74 -17.54 -5.79
C LYS A 42 -17.03 -18.10 -4.56
N ASN A 43 -16.58 -17.25 -3.67
CA ASN A 43 -15.84 -17.62 -2.46
C ASN A 43 -16.73 -17.56 -1.21
N ARG A 44 -17.61 -16.59 -1.13
CA ARG A 44 -18.55 -16.40 -0.02
C ARG A 44 -19.96 -16.23 -0.56
N MET A 45 -20.86 -17.16 -0.25
CA MET A 45 -22.25 -17.06 -0.66
C MET A 45 -22.94 -15.90 0.07
N PRO A 46 -23.46 -14.89 -0.66
CA PRO A 46 -24.18 -13.79 -0.04
C PRO A 46 -25.65 -14.10 0.18
N GLN A 47 -26.27 -13.46 1.18
CA GLN A 47 -27.72 -13.45 1.33
C GLN A 47 -28.38 -12.57 0.27
N VAL A 48 -27.69 -11.48 -0.12
CA VAL A 48 -28.12 -10.62 -1.22
C VAL A 48 -26.94 -10.38 -2.17
N GLY A 49 -27.07 -10.86 -3.40
CA GLY A 49 -26.12 -10.62 -4.48
C GLY A 49 -26.68 -9.60 -5.48
N ILE A 50 -25.92 -8.57 -5.78
CA ILE A 50 -26.28 -7.54 -6.77
C ILE A 50 -25.19 -7.51 -7.84
N VAL A 51 -25.54 -7.83 -9.08
CA VAL A 51 -24.65 -7.67 -10.23
C VAL A 51 -24.89 -6.28 -10.82
N GLY A 52 -23.92 -5.39 -10.73
CA GLY A 52 -24.04 -4.03 -11.23
C GLY A 52 -22.91 -3.11 -10.82
N ASP A 53 -22.93 -1.91 -11.38
CA ASP A 53 -21.98 -0.84 -11.03
C ASP A 53 -22.16 -0.40 -9.57
N VAL A 54 -21.04 -0.32 -8.84
CA VAL A 54 -21.04 0.03 -7.41
C VAL A 54 -21.59 1.43 -7.17
N ARG A 55 -21.32 2.40 -8.07
CA ARG A 55 -21.84 3.78 -7.93
C ARG A 55 -23.36 3.81 -8.00
N GLU A 56 -23.94 3.12 -8.97
CA GLU A 56 -25.39 3.04 -9.17
C GLU A 56 -26.05 2.32 -7.99
N SER A 57 -25.49 1.20 -7.59
CA SER A 57 -25.98 0.40 -6.46
C SER A 57 -25.94 1.18 -5.14
N VAL A 58 -24.83 1.84 -4.84
CA VAL A 58 -24.71 2.68 -3.63
C VAL A 58 -25.64 3.89 -3.69
N SER A 59 -25.80 4.51 -4.86
CA SER A 59 -26.76 5.63 -5.02
C SER A 59 -28.20 5.18 -4.76
N GLY A 60 -28.56 3.99 -5.25
CA GLY A 60 -29.88 3.40 -4.99
C GLY A 60 -30.09 3.13 -3.50
N LEU A 61 -29.13 2.50 -2.83
CA LEU A 61 -29.16 2.24 -1.39
C LEU A 61 -29.29 3.55 -0.57
N LEU A 62 -28.52 4.58 -0.90
CA LEU A 62 -28.58 5.88 -0.22
C LEU A 62 -29.94 6.54 -0.39
N ASN A 63 -30.59 6.43 -1.55
CA ASN A 63 -31.93 6.96 -1.77
C ASN A 63 -32.96 6.26 -0.87
N ILE A 64 -32.87 4.94 -0.74
CA ILE A 64 -33.75 4.17 0.15
C ILE A 64 -33.51 4.59 1.61
N PHE A 65 -32.27 4.65 2.07
CA PHE A 65 -31.95 5.08 3.44
C PHE A 65 -32.43 6.49 3.76
N ARG A 66 -32.38 7.42 2.80
CA ARG A 66 -32.87 8.80 2.98
C ARG A 66 -34.39 8.90 3.00
N SER A 67 -35.09 8.00 2.31
CA SER A 67 -36.57 8.00 2.28
C SER A 67 -37.15 7.29 3.51
N GLU A 68 -36.42 6.34 4.10
CA GLU A 68 -36.84 5.67 5.32
C GLU A 68 -36.38 6.46 6.56
N SER A 69 -37.20 7.31 7.08
CA SER A 69 -36.92 8.26 8.17
C SER A 69 -36.65 7.63 9.55
N ASN A 70 -36.58 6.31 9.65
CA ASN A 70 -36.43 5.57 10.90
C ASN A 70 -35.02 5.00 11.16
N PHE A 71 -33.97 5.51 10.48
CA PHE A 71 -32.60 5.08 10.80
C PHE A 71 -32.20 5.65 12.17
N ASP A 72 -32.18 4.78 13.17
CA ASP A 72 -31.69 5.11 14.50
C ASP A 72 -30.17 4.89 14.59
N SER A 73 -29.42 5.98 14.61
CA SER A 73 -27.96 5.93 14.76
C SER A 73 -27.49 5.36 16.11
N GLU A 74 -28.39 5.32 17.12
CA GLU A 74 -28.07 4.77 18.45
C GLU A 74 -27.87 3.26 18.38
N GLN A 75 -28.57 2.55 17.48
CA GLN A 75 -28.41 1.10 17.30
C GLN A 75 -26.99 0.68 16.91
N THR A 76 -26.25 1.52 16.24
CA THR A 76 -24.87 1.26 15.83
C THR A 76 -23.82 1.85 16.79
N GLN A 77 -24.24 2.57 17.84
CA GLN A 77 -23.30 3.29 18.72
C GLN A 77 -22.35 2.34 19.47
N ALA A 78 -22.84 1.22 19.94
CA ALA A 78 -22.02 0.22 20.64
C ALA A 78 -20.93 -0.34 19.71
N TRP A 79 -21.26 -0.61 18.44
CA TRP A 79 -20.32 -1.07 17.43
C TRP A 79 -19.27 0.01 17.11
N ARG A 80 -19.67 1.24 16.89
CA ARG A 80 -18.75 2.37 16.65
C ARG A 80 -17.80 2.58 17.82
N ASN A 81 -18.28 2.55 19.05
CA ASN A 81 -17.45 2.66 20.26
C ASN A 81 -16.42 1.52 20.35
N ARG A 82 -16.80 0.31 19.95
CA ARG A 82 -15.90 -0.85 19.90
C ARG A 82 -14.80 -0.65 18.87
N LEU A 83 -15.12 -0.18 17.66
CA LEU A 83 -14.14 0.13 16.61
C LEU A 83 -13.17 1.23 17.02
N GLU A 84 -13.67 2.30 17.69
CA GLU A 84 -12.82 3.36 18.22
C GLU A 84 -11.89 2.87 19.32
N ARG A 85 -12.36 1.98 20.19
CA ARG A 85 -11.51 1.35 21.20
C ARG A 85 -10.40 0.55 20.54
N TRP A 86 -10.68 -0.28 19.57
CA TRP A 86 -9.66 -1.05 18.85
C TRP A 86 -8.63 -0.16 18.15
N ARG A 87 -9.05 0.93 17.52
CA ARG A 87 -8.10 1.90 16.93
C ARG A 87 -7.14 2.51 17.94
N LYS A 88 -7.59 2.69 19.18
CA LYS A 88 -6.76 3.23 20.26
C LYS A 88 -5.86 2.15 20.90
N GLU A 89 -6.37 0.93 21.04
CA GLU A 89 -5.64 -0.18 21.65
C GLU A 89 -4.58 -0.78 20.69
N TYR A 90 -4.87 -0.78 19.39
CA TYR A 90 -4.03 -1.37 18.34
C TYR A 90 -3.69 -0.36 17.21
N PRO A 91 -3.00 0.73 17.51
CA PRO A 91 -2.60 1.68 16.48
C PRO A 91 -1.49 1.09 15.61
N LEU A 92 -1.45 1.50 14.34
CA LEU A 92 -0.27 1.25 13.51
C LEU A 92 0.91 2.04 14.07
N LEU A 93 1.95 1.33 14.46
CA LEU A 93 3.11 1.93 15.10
C LEU A 93 4.15 2.35 14.07
N VAL A 94 4.76 3.51 14.29
CA VAL A 94 5.97 3.95 13.58
C VAL A 94 7.16 3.68 14.50
N PRO A 95 7.96 2.63 14.23
CA PRO A 95 9.12 2.32 15.05
C PRO A 95 10.13 3.48 15.04
N LYS A 96 10.59 3.88 16.21
CA LYS A 96 11.62 4.90 16.35
C LYS A 96 12.94 4.23 16.77
N SER A 97 13.83 4.03 15.83
CA SER A 97 15.21 3.65 16.13
C SER A 97 16.06 4.89 16.44
N ALA A 98 17.01 4.78 17.35
CA ALA A 98 17.88 5.90 17.68
C ALA A 98 18.84 6.27 16.52
N GLN A 99 19.19 5.31 15.66
CA GLN A 99 20.27 5.45 14.69
C GLN A 99 19.82 5.34 13.23
N ASN A 100 18.81 4.52 12.91
CA ASN A 100 18.42 4.22 11.55
C ASN A 100 17.00 4.69 11.23
N LEU A 101 16.73 4.98 9.96
CA LEU A 101 15.39 5.30 9.46
C LEU A 101 14.53 4.04 9.41
N SER A 102 13.31 4.09 9.93
CA SER A 102 12.34 3.04 9.67
C SER A 102 11.58 3.33 8.35
N PRO A 103 11.19 2.29 7.59
CA PRO A 103 10.38 2.48 6.39
C PRO A 103 9.08 3.25 6.67
N GLN A 104 8.43 2.93 7.79
CA GLN A 104 7.18 3.57 8.22
C GLN A 104 7.36 5.07 8.48
N GLU A 105 8.48 5.47 9.11
CA GLU A 105 8.81 6.88 9.37
C GLU A 105 8.99 7.65 8.06
N VAL A 106 9.75 7.08 7.13
CA VAL A 106 9.99 7.68 5.81
C VAL A 106 8.68 7.88 5.03
N ILE A 107 7.87 6.83 4.95
CA ILE A 107 6.61 6.86 4.20
C ILE A 107 5.60 7.82 4.86
N THR A 108 5.56 7.84 6.19
CA THR A 108 4.72 8.81 6.94
C THR A 108 5.12 10.24 6.62
N GLU A 109 6.41 10.53 6.62
CA GLU A 109 6.92 11.88 6.32
C GLU A 109 6.60 12.31 4.88
N ILE A 110 6.78 11.41 3.90
CA ILE A 110 6.39 11.67 2.51
C ILE A 110 4.89 11.96 2.43
N SER A 111 4.05 11.16 3.10
CA SER A 111 2.60 11.33 3.08
C SER A 111 2.14 12.65 3.69
N GLN A 112 2.77 13.09 4.78
CA GLN A 112 2.42 14.34 5.46
C GLN A 112 2.70 15.59 4.62
N GLN A 113 3.74 15.52 3.78
CA GLN A 113 4.17 16.65 2.95
C GLN A 113 3.57 16.65 1.52
N SER A 114 2.76 15.65 1.15
CA SER A 114 2.28 15.46 -0.22
C SER A 114 0.85 14.93 -0.34
N THR A 115 -0.06 15.50 0.45
CA THR A 115 -1.46 15.03 0.56
C THR A 115 -2.25 15.05 -0.76
N GLU A 116 -1.86 15.90 -1.71
CA GLU A 116 -2.52 16.07 -3.01
C GLU A 116 -1.80 15.33 -4.16
N ALA A 117 -0.73 14.60 -3.87
CA ALA A 117 0.02 13.86 -4.87
C ALA A 117 -0.71 12.60 -5.35
N TYR A 118 -0.38 12.16 -6.56
CA TYR A 118 -0.63 10.80 -7.00
C TYR A 118 0.48 9.90 -6.50
N PHE A 119 0.11 8.78 -5.91
CA PHE A 119 1.06 7.77 -5.43
C PHE A 119 0.97 6.52 -6.29
N THR A 120 2.11 6.08 -6.80
CA THR A 120 2.26 4.74 -7.35
C THR A 120 3.16 3.92 -6.45
N THR A 121 2.90 2.64 -6.32
CA THR A 121 3.80 1.76 -5.57
C THR A 121 4.26 0.60 -6.42
N ASP A 122 5.49 0.20 -6.18
CA ASP A 122 5.95 -1.13 -6.57
C ASP A 122 5.50 -2.18 -5.55
N VAL A 123 5.86 -3.45 -5.75
CA VAL A 123 5.39 -4.58 -4.96
C VAL A 123 6.45 -5.09 -3.99
N GLY A 124 6.07 -5.24 -2.73
CA GLY A 124 6.91 -5.71 -1.62
C GLY A 124 6.49 -5.10 -0.28
N GLN A 125 7.38 -5.14 0.73
CA GLN A 125 7.10 -4.55 2.04
C GLN A 125 6.79 -3.04 1.95
N HIS A 126 7.50 -2.31 1.10
CA HIS A 126 7.27 -0.88 0.86
C HIS A 126 5.84 -0.58 0.38
N GLN A 127 5.24 -1.47 -0.43
CA GLN A 127 3.83 -1.38 -0.84
C GLN A 127 2.90 -1.49 0.37
N MET A 128 3.16 -2.45 1.25
CA MET A 128 2.34 -2.68 2.44
C MET A 128 2.44 -1.53 3.43
N TRP A 129 3.65 -1.03 3.71
CA TRP A 129 3.83 0.15 4.54
C TRP A 129 3.20 1.40 3.91
N ALA A 130 3.33 1.56 2.59
CA ALA A 130 2.68 2.64 1.88
C ALA A 130 1.15 2.58 2.02
N ALA A 131 0.54 1.40 1.89
CA ALA A 131 -0.88 1.20 2.11
C ALA A 131 -1.33 1.49 3.56
N GLN A 132 -0.45 1.28 4.54
CA GLN A 132 -0.73 1.56 5.95
C GLN A 132 -0.61 3.05 6.31
N PHE A 133 0.36 3.75 5.76
CA PHE A 133 0.76 5.08 6.24
C PHE A 133 0.51 6.24 5.26
N ILE A 134 0.29 5.99 3.96
CA ILE A 134 -0.05 7.06 3.02
C ILE A 134 -1.52 7.42 3.16
N LYS A 135 -1.75 8.73 3.29
CA LYS A 135 -3.09 9.33 3.24
C LYS A 135 -3.21 10.11 1.94
N THR A 136 -4.14 9.70 1.09
CA THR A 136 -4.36 10.35 -0.20
C THR A 136 -5.85 10.38 -0.54
N SER A 137 -6.22 11.23 -1.47
CA SER A 137 -7.58 11.36 -1.98
C SER A 137 -7.96 10.17 -2.87
N PRO A 138 -9.25 9.85 -3.02
CA PRO A 138 -9.71 8.79 -3.92
C PRO A 138 -9.15 8.94 -5.35
N ARG A 139 -8.82 7.80 -5.98
CA ARG A 139 -8.24 7.70 -7.34
C ARG A 139 -6.81 8.24 -7.48
N ARG A 140 -6.12 8.54 -6.38
CA ARG A 140 -4.72 8.97 -6.38
C ARG A 140 -3.76 7.90 -5.86
N TRP A 141 -4.25 6.67 -5.66
CA TRP A 141 -3.49 5.52 -5.24
C TRP A 141 -3.50 4.44 -6.32
N ILE A 142 -2.33 4.16 -6.89
CA ILE A 142 -2.16 3.25 -8.02
C ILE A 142 -1.15 2.16 -7.63
N THR A 143 -1.59 0.92 -7.57
CA THR A 143 -0.77 -0.20 -7.11
C THR A 143 -1.20 -1.51 -7.73
N SER A 144 -0.26 -2.43 -7.94
CA SER A 144 -0.57 -3.80 -8.38
C SER A 144 -0.96 -4.66 -7.17
N ALA A 145 -2.17 -4.44 -6.63
CA ALA A 145 -2.67 -5.20 -5.47
C ALA A 145 -3.25 -6.57 -5.87
N GLY A 146 -3.85 -6.68 -7.07
CA GLY A 146 -4.51 -7.90 -7.53
C GLY A 146 -3.53 -9.00 -7.93
N LEU A 147 -2.55 -8.70 -8.78
CA LEU A 147 -1.55 -9.65 -9.25
C LEU A 147 -0.22 -9.57 -8.48
N GLY A 148 0.13 -8.39 -7.95
CA GLY A 148 1.37 -8.20 -7.21
C GLY A 148 2.62 -8.22 -8.10
N THR A 149 2.59 -7.50 -9.21
CA THR A 149 3.67 -7.47 -10.20
C THR A 149 4.80 -6.56 -9.74
N MET A 150 5.96 -7.12 -9.44
CA MET A 150 7.18 -6.35 -9.22
C MET A 150 7.60 -5.64 -10.53
N GLY A 151 8.07 -4.40 -10.41
CA GLY A 151 8.38 -3.53 -11.56
C GLY A 151 7.23 -2.66 -12.04
N TYR A 152 6.06 -2.73 -11.39
CA TYR A 152 4.88 -1.95 -11.76
C TYR A 152 5.00 -0.44 -11.44
N GLY A 153 5.70 -0.09 -10.36
CA GLY A 153 5.66 1.23 -9.75
C GLY A 153 6.10 2.37 -10.68
N LEU A 154 7.27 2.24 -11.30
CA LEU A 154 7.83 3.27 -12.19
C LEU A 154 7.03 3.43 -13.49
N PRO A 155 6.72 2.35 -14.25
CA PRO A 155 5.86 2.47 -15.44
C PRO A 155 4.49 3.09 -15.14
N ALA A 156 3.89 2.75 -14.01
CA ALA A 156 2.62 3.34 -13.59
C ALA A 156 2.77 4.84 -13.29
N ALA A 157 3.87 5.27 -12.63
CA ALA A 157 4.15 6.67 -12.39
C ALA A 157 4.31 7.47 -13.69
N ILE A 158 4.97 6.90 -14.69
CA ILE A 158 5.09 7.49 -16.03
C ILE A 158 3.69 7.70 -16.63
N GLY A 159 2.86 6.67 -16.61
CA GLY A 159 1.48 6.75 -17.13
C GLY A 159 0.65 7.82 -16.43
N VAL A 160 0.75 7.89 -15.10
CA VAL A 160 0.06 8.93 -14.30
C VAL A 160 0.58 10.33 -14.63
N GLN A 161 1.90 10.51 -14.75
CA GLN A 161 2.47 11.83 -15.03
C GLN A 161 2.10 12.32 -16.43
N VAL A 162 2.03 11.42 -17.41
CA VAL A 162 1.56 11.76 -18.76
C VAL A 162 0.08 12.13 -18.76
N ALA A 163 -0.75 11.42 -18.01
CA ALA A 163 -2.19 11.70 -17.90
C ALA A 163 -2.48 12.97 -17.07
N HIS A 164 -1.61 13.30 -16.13
CA HIS A 164 -1.75 14.44 -15.19
C HIS A 164 -0.46 15.29 -15.15
N PRO A 165 -0.12 16.00 -16.22
CA PRO A 165 1.19 16.66 -16.38
C PRO A 165 1.49 17.73 -15.32
N ASN A 166 0.46 18.36 -14.76
CA ASN A 166 0.58 19.41 -13.74
C ASN A 166 0.45 18.91 -12.31
N SER A 167 0.34 17.60 -12.11
CA SER A 167 0.19 17.01 -10.79
C SER A 167 1.53 16.47 -10.28
N GLN A 168 1.72 16.52 -8.97
CA GLN A 168 2.84 15.84 -8.33
C GLN A 168 2.61 14.32 -8.36
N VAL A 169 3.59 13.58 -8.88
CA VAL A 169 3.57 12.12 -8.93
C VAL A 169 4.74 11.56 -8.13
N ILE A 170 4.43 10.67 -7.22
CA ILE A 170 5.37 10.02 -6.30
C ILE A 170 5.32 8.51 -6.52
N CYS A 171 6.47 7.93 -6.86
CA CYS A 171 6.66 6.49 -6.95
C CYS A 171 7.36 5.99 -5.68
N ILE A 172 6.73 5.07 -4.95
CA ILE A 172 7.33 4.36 -3.81
C ILE A 172 7.75 2.98 -4.28
N SER A 173 9.04 2.71 -4.34
CA SER A 173 9.59 1.43 -4.78
C SER A 173 10.53 0.83 -3.74
N GLY A 174 10.79 -0.46 -3.83
CA GLY A 174 11.87 -1.12 -3.10
C GLY A 174 13.11 -1.28 -3.99
N ASP A 175 14.27 -1.46 -3.37
CA ASP A 175 15.54 -1.63 -4.07
C ASP A 175 15.55 -2.80 -5.05
N SER A 176 14.87 -3.89 -4.71
CA SER A 176 14.76 -5.08 -5.57
C SER A 176 13.73 -4.93 -6.69
N SER A 177 12.54 -4.44 -6.37
CA SER A 177 11.44 -4.30 -7.34
C SER A 177 11.72 -3.20 -8.37
N PHE A 178 12.38 -2.13 -7.98
CA PHE A 178 12.81 -1.05 -8.88
C PHE A 178 13.70 -1.58 -10.02
N GLN A 179 14.56 -2.57 -9.74
CA GLN A 179 15.45 -3.15 -10.74
C GLN A 179 14.73 -3.91 -11.85
N MET A 180 13.46 -4.27 -11.66
CA MET A 180 12.68 -5.02 -12.66
C MET A 180 12.36 -4.20 -13.91
N ASN A 181 12.21 -2.87 -13.77
CA ASN A 181 11.91 -1.94 -14.87
C ASN A 181 12.72 -0.63 -14.80
N LEU A 182 13.95 -0.70 -14.27
CA LEU A 182 14.82 0.47 -14.13
C LEU A 182 15.16 1.16 -15.45
N GLN A 183 15.09 0.44 -16.59
CA GLN A 183 15.32 0.98 -17.92
C GLN A 183 14.30 2.08 -18.30
N GLU A 184 13.15 2.12 -17.63
CA GLU A 184 12.15 3.19 -17.83
C GLU A 184 12.61 4.56 -17.31
N LEU A 185 13.74 4.64 -16.60
CA LEU A 185 14.41 5.92 -16.36
C LEU A 185 14.78 6.62 -17.68
N GLY A 186 15.04 5.85 -18.75
CA GLY A 186 15.23 6.41 -20.10
C GLY A 186 13.99 7.15 -20.60
N THR A 187 12.80 6.62 -20.39
CA THR A 187 11.53 7.29 -20.71
C THR A 187 11.32 8.54 -19.86
N VAL A 188 11.60 8.46 -18.54
CA VAL A 188 11.51 9.60 -17.63
C VAL A 188 12.45 10.73 -18.07
N ALA A 189 13.69 10.42 -18.41
CA ALA A 189 14.70 11.38 -18.88
C ALA A 189 14.31 12.00 -20.23
N GLN A 190 13.91 11.18 -21.19
CA GLN A 190 13.58 11.63 -22.55
C GLN A 190 12.44 12.64 -22.56
N TYR A 191 11.44 12.46 -21.71
CA TYR A 191 10.26 13.32 -21.65
C TYR A 191 10.30 14.34 -20.50
N GLY A 192 11.37 14.36 -19.70
CA GLY A 192 11.54 15.28 -18.58
C GLY A 192 10.43 15.17 -17.54
N LEU A 193 9.92 13.97 -17.28
CA LEU A 193 8.77 13.73 -16.41
C LEU A 193 9.16 13.99 -14.93
N PRO A 194 8.57 14.98 -14.22
CA PRO A 194 9.02 15.42 -12.89
C PRO A 194 8.64 14.47 -11.74
N ILE A 195 8.76 13.17 -11.97
CA ILE A 195 8.40 12.12 -11.02
C ILE A 195 9.40 12.08 -9.87
N LYS A 196 8.90 11.96 -8.64
CA LYS A 196 9.69 11.73 -7.43
C LYS A 196 9.75 10.23 -7.13
N ILE A 197 10.91 9.61 -7.36
CA ILE A 197 11.08 8.14 -7.25
C ILE A 197 11.81 7.84 -5.95
N PHE A 198 11.07 7.43 -4.93
CA PHE A 198 11.60 7.04 -3.62
C PHE A 198 11.87 5.54 -3.59
N ILE A 199 13.14 5.16 -3.42
CA ILE A 199 13.58 3.79 -3.24
C ILE A 199 13.76 3.53 -1.75
N ILE A 200 12.86 2.76 -1.16
CA ILE A 200 12.94 2.29 0.24
C ILE A 200 13.92 1.12 0.27
N ASN A 201 15.17 1.42 0.54
CA ASN A 201 16.29 0.51 0.37
C ASN A 201 16.65 -0.19 1.68
N ASN A 202 16.16 -1.41 1.86
CA ASN A 202 16.52 -2.27 2.99
C ASN A 202 17.56 -3.35 2.62
N ARG A 203 18.03 -3.39 1.36
CA ARG A 203 18.99 -4.34 0.78
C ARG A 203 18.50 -5.79 0.76
N TRP A 204 17.18 -5.98 0.76
CA TRP A 204 16.57 -7.29 0.73
C TRP A 204 15.35 -7.33 -0.20
N GLN A 205 15.08 -8.49 -0.75
CA GLN A 205 13.71 -8.82 -1.14
C GLN A 205 12.90 -8.98 0.15
N GLY A 206 12.48 -7.86 0.72
CA GLY A 206 12.07 -7.78 2.12
C GLY A 206 10.90 -8.69 2.50
N MET A 207 9.88 -8.85 1.63
CA MET A 207 8.76 -9.75 1.90
C MET A 207 9.20 -11.21 1.85
N VAL A 208 10.10 -11.59 0.93
CA VAL A 208 10.67 -12.94 0.87
C VAL A 208 11.49 -13.23 2.14
N ARG A 209 12.32 -12.27 2.57
CA ARG A 209 13.07 -12.36 3.82
C ARG A 209 12.16 -12.55 5.03
N GLN A 210 11.09 -11.76 5.14
CA GLN A 210 10.12 -11.86 6.24
C GLN A 210 9.47 -13.24 6.31
N TRP A 211 9.11 -13.82 5.16
CA TRP A 211 8.57 -15.19 5.08
C TRP A 211 9.61 -16.24 5.46
N GLN A 212 10.84 -16.09 5.01
CA GLN A 212 11.96 -16.99 5.37
C GLN A 212 12.21 -16.95 6.87
N GLN A 213 12.13 -15.76 7.47
CA GLN A 213 12.25 -15.60 8.91
C GLN A 213 11.10 -16.28 9.65
N ALA A 214 9.86 -16.01 9.26
CA ALA A 214 8.68 -16.46 10.01
C ALA A 214 8.37 -17.96 9.84
N PHE A 215 8.65 -18.54 8.66
CA PHE A 215 8.11 -19.85 8.29
C PHE A 215 9.18 -20.86 7.83
N TYR A 216 10.42 -20.43 7.61
CA TYR A 216 11.47 -21.28 7.05
C TYR A 216 12.73 -21.32 7.91
N GLY A 217 12.60 -21.12 9.24
CA GLY A 217 13.69 -21.22 10.20
C GLY A 217 14.87 -20.31 9.91
N GLU A 218 14.58 -19.08 9.46
CA GLU A 218 15.59 -18.05 9.11
C GLU A 218 16.57 -18.47 8.00
N ARG A 219 16.19 -19.43 7.16
CA ARG A 219 16.97 -19.83 6.01
C ARG A 219 16.83 -18.79 4.90
N TYR A 220 17.65 -17.75 4.96
CA TYR A 220 17.67 -16.66 3.97
C TYR A 220 18.35 -17.10 2.68
N SER A 221 17.56 -17.62 1.73
CA SER A 221 18.07 -18.11 0.45
C SER A 221 17.76 -17.10 -0.66
N HIS A 222 18.81 -16.56 -1.28
CA HIS A 222 18.76 -15.66 -2.44
C HIS A 222 17.89 -14.40 -2.28
N SER A 223 17.63 -13.97 -1.05
CA SER A 223 16.84 -12.78 -0.76
C SER A 223 17.66 -11.54 -0.39
N ASN A 224 18.95 -11.71 -0.09
CA ASN A 224 19.87 -10.60 0.18
C ASN A 224 20.35 -9.96 -1.13
N MET A 225 20.17 -8.63 -1.23
CA MET A 225 20.49 -7.83 -2.42
C MET A 225 21.78 -7.00 -2.26
N GLU A 226 22.45 -7.07 -1.09
CA GLU A 226 23.53 -6.15 -0.73
C GLU A 226 24.70 -6.14 -1.73
N LYS A 227 25.08 -7.30 -2.26
CA LYS A 227 26.21 -7.43 -3.20
C LYS A 227 25.81 -7.18 -4.65
N GLY A 228 24.52 -7.29 -5.00
CA GLY A 228 24.04 -7.21 -6.37
C GLY A 228 23.29 -5.93 -6.71
N ALA A 229 22.96 -5.11 -5.70
CA ALA A 229 22.24 -3.86 -5.94
C ALA A 229 23.17 -2.81 -6.58
N PRO A 230 22.67 -2.06 -7.59
CA PRO A 230 23.43 -0.95 -8.17
C PRO A 230 23.50 0.21 -7.19
N ASN A 231 24.41 1.16 -7.46
CA ASN A 231 24.35 2.48 -6.87
C ASN A 231 23.23 3.26 -7.59
N PHE A 232 22.08 3.40 -6.96
CA PHE A 232 20.90 4.03 -7.56
C PHE A 232 21.11 5.51 -7.91
N ILE A 233 22.00 6.20 -7.20
CA ILE A 233 22.32 7.61 -7.49
C ILE A 233 23.10 7.69 -8.81
N GLN A 234 24.20 6.94 -8.93
CA GLN A 234 24.98 6.88 -10.16
C GLN A 234 24.17 6.36 -11.35
N LEU A 235 23.28 5.41 -11.09
CA LEU A 235 22.35 4.91 -12.09
C LEU A 235 21.45 6.04 -12.62
N ALA A 236 20.81 6.82 -11.74
CA ALA A 236 20.00 7.96 -12.15
C ALA A 236 20.81 9.01 -12.93
N GLU A 237 21.99 9.35 -12.43
CA GLU A 237 22.91 10.32 -13.05
C GLU A 237 23.35 9.88 -14.45
N SER A 238 23.46 8.58 -14.72
CA SER A 238 23.78 8.05 -16.04
C SER A 238 22.73 8.36 -17.12
N TRP A 239 21.48 8.64 -16.71
CA TRP A 239 20.40 9.16 -17.56
C TRP A 239 20.20 10.68 -17.44
N GLY A 240 21.10 11.40 -16.76
CA GLY A 240 20.93 12.84 -16.51
C GLY A 240 19.82 13.18 -15.50
N ILE A 241 19.35 12.20 -14.74
CA ILE A 241 18.35 12.37 -13.68
C ILE A 241 19.07 12.66 -12.37
N LYS A 242 18.58 13.64 -11.60
CA LYS A 242 19.15 13.95 -10.29
C LYS A 242 19.00 12.76 -9.34
N GLY A 243 20.10 12.38 -8.68
CA GLY A 243 20.13 11.36 -7.62
C GLY A 243 20.40 11.99 -6.25
N VAL A 244 19.68 11.53 -5.21
CA VAL A 244 19.88 11.99 -3.83
C VAL A 244 19.83 10.80 -2.88
N ALA A 245 20.73 10.75 -1.91
CA ALA A 245 20.70 9.74 -0.84
C ALA A 245 20.28 10.37 0.48
N ILE A 246 19.33 9.73 1.18
CA ILE A 246 18.96 10.09 2.54
C ILE A 246 19.39 8.96 3.48
N LYS A 247 20.30 9.29 4.43
CA LYS A 247 20.86 8.31 5.37
C LYS A 247 20.57 8.63 6.84
N ASN A 248 20.22 9.90 7.13
CA ASN A 248 20.12 10.39 8.49
C ASN A 248 18.72 10.92 8.77
N ARG A 249 18.18 10.58 9.94
CA ARG A 249 16.88 11.06 10.40
C ARG A 249 16.82 12.58 10.54
N LYS A 250 17.91 13.23 10.98
CA LYS A 250 17.95 14.67 11.19
C LYS A 250 17.61 15.47 9.93
N ASP A 251 17.94 14.92 8.77
CA ASP A 251 17.78 15.56 7.48
C ASP A 251 16.49 15.15 6.77
N LEU A 252 15.77 14.14 7.28
CA LEU A 252 14.64 13.50 6.58
C LEU A 252 13.57 14.54 6.19
N ASN A 253 13.02 15.25 7.15
CA ASN A 253 11.93 16.22 6.92
C ASN A 253 12.34 17.30 5.92
N LYS A 254 13.51 17.92 6.13
CA LYS A 254 14.05 18.96 5.26
C LYS A 254 14.33 18.42 3.85
N SER A 255 14.96 17.26 3.76
CA SER A 255 15.29 16.66 2.47
C SER A 255 14.04 16.28 1.67
N ILE A 256 13.01 15.73 2.31
CA ILE A 256 11.75 15.42 1.63
C ILE A 256 11.11 16.69 1.08
N LYS A 257 11.07 17.77 1.86
CA LYS A 257 10.55 19.06 1.41
C LYS A 257 11.28 19.58 0.16
N GLU A 258 12.60 19.62 0.21
CA GLU A 258 13.43 20.07 -0.93
C GLU A 258 13.26 19.19 -2.18
N ILE A 259 13.07 17.87 -1.99
CA ILE A 259 12.81 16.91 -3.07
C ILE A 259 11.45 17.17 -3.71
N LEU A 260 10.43 17.38 -2.91
CA LEU A 260 9.07 17.60 -3.40
C LEU A 260 8.95 18.95 -4.15
N GLU A 261 9.72 19.96 -3.74
CA GLU A 261 9.79 21.28 -4.37
C GLU A 261 10.70 21.31 -5.63
N TYR A 262 11.54 20.30 -5.83
CA TYR A 262 12.43 20.24 -6.99
C TYR A 262 11.64 20.09 -8.30
N ASP A 263 11.91 20.97 -9.26
CA ASP A 263 11.27 20.91 -10.58
C ASP A 263 12.09 20.03 -11.53
N GLY A 264 11.71 18.75 -11.60
CA GLY A 264 12.35 17.76 -12.46
C GLY A 264 12.26 16.34 -11.89
N PRO A 265 12.67 15.33 -12.69
CA PRO A 265 12.78 13.97 -12.22
C PRO A 265 13.90 13.81 -11.20
N ILE A 266 13.64 12.98 -10.20
CA ILE A 266 14.62 12.74 -9.15
C ILE A 266 14.47 11.31 -8.59
N VAL A 267 15.61 10.63 -8.42
CA VAL A 267 15.69 9.32 -7.75
C VAL A 267 16.27 9.50 -6.36
N ILE A 268 15.59 9.00 -5.37
CA ILE A 268 15.95 9.13 -3.97
C ILE A 268 16.22 7.73 -3.39
N ASP A 269 17.47 7.46 -3.03
CA ASP A 269 17.87 6.23 -2.33
C ASP A 269 17.81 6.47 -0.82
N ILE A 270 16.85 5.84 -0.15
CA ILE A 270 16.67 5.97 1.30
C ILE A 270 17.03 4.66 1.97
N GLN A 271 18.17 4.66 2.66
CA GLN A 271 18.60 3.50 3.42
C GLN A 271 17.79 3.39 4.71
N VAL A 272 17.08 2.28 4.85
CA VAL A 272 16.23 1.99 6.01
C VAL A 272 16.72 0.77 6.77
N ILE A 273 16.15 0.51 7.93
CA ILE A 273 16.40 -0.69 8.73
C ILE A 273 16.18 -1.92 7.85
N SER A 274 17.16 -2.83 7.85
CA SER A 274 17.21 -4.00 6.95
C SER A 274 16.31 -5.16 7.38
N ASP A 275 16.02 -5.27 8.67
CA ASP A 275 15.30 -6.38 9.30
C ASP A 275 13.89 -6.04 9.77
N GLU A 276 13.41 -4.84 9.45
CA GLU A 276 12.03 -4.43 9.76
C GLU A 276 11.04 -5.32 9.01
N ASN A 277 10.01 -5.77 9.73
CA ASN A 277 8.93 -6.57 9.19
C ASN A 277 7.63 -5.77 9.06
N CYS A 278 6.80 -6.15 8.08
CA CYS A 278 5.49 -5.54 7.89
C CYS A 278 4.46 -6.27 8.75
N TYR A 279 3.90 -5.58 9.74
CA TYR A 279 2.85 -6.07 10.63
C TYR A 279 1.68 -5.08 10.70
N PRO A 280 0.45 -5.54 11.07
CA PRO A 280 0.06 -6.94 11.34
C PRO A 280 0.06 -7.81 10.08
N MET A 281 0.23 -9.12 10.24
CA MET A 281 0.20 -10.09 9.15
C MET A 281 -0.60 -11.33 9.56
N VAL A 282 -1.39 -11.87 8.64
CA VAL A 282 -2.07 -13.15 8.81
C VAL A 282 -1.22 -14.26 8.20
N ALA A 283 -0.82 -15.23 9.01
CA ALA A 283 -0.06 -16.38 8.53
C ALA A 283 -0.90 -17.25 7.58
N PRO A 284 -0.27 -17.98 6.63
CA PRO A 284 -0.99 -18.89 5.73
C PRO A 284 -1.90 -19.86 6.48
N GLY A 285 -3.17 -19.97 6.05
CA GLY A 285 -4.17 -20.86 6.65
C GLY A 285 -4.73 -20.39 8.00
N LYS A 286 -4.34 -19.21 8.48
CA LYS A 286 -4.89 -18.60 9.70
C LYS A 286 -6.03 -17.65 9.39
N SER A 287 -6.90 -17.44 10.38
CA SER A 287 -7.98 -16.46 10.29
C SER A 287 -7.47 -15.03 10.63
N ASN A 288 -8.26 -14.05 10.23
CA ASN A 288 -7.99 -12.64 10.56
C ASN A 288 -8.00 -12.36 12.08
N ALA A 289 -8.59 -13.24 12.88
CA ALA A 289 -8.52 -13.16 14.34
C ALA A 289 -7.20 -13.67 14.93
N GLN A 290 -6.31 -14.25 14.11
CA GLN A 290 -5.02 -14.82 14.50
C GLN A 290 -3.87 -14.08 13.83
N MET A 291 -3.91 -12.74 13.86
CA MET A 291 -2.85 -11.90 13.31
C MET A 291 -1.57 -12.02 14.12
N MET A 292 -0.43 -11.91 13.42
CA MET A 292 0.89 -11.78 14.01
C MET A 292 1.25 -10.31 14.15
N GLY A 293 1.98 -9.95 15.21
CA GLY A 293 2.48 -8.58 15.42
C GLY A 293 1.42 -7.58 15.91
N VAL A 294 0.41 -8.08 16.63
CA VAL A 294 -0.62 -7.26 17.28
C VAL A 294 -0.37 -7.22 18.77
#